data_628890861e688cd32571ff972b301a1d
#
_entry.id   628890861e688cd32571ff972b301a1d
#
_cell.length_a   1.000
_cell.length_b   1.000
_cell.length_c   1.000
_cell.angle_alpha   90.00
_cell.angle_beta   90.00
_cell.angle_gamma   90.00
#
_symmetry.space_group_name_H-M   'P 1'
#
loop_
_entity.id
_entity.type
_entity.pdbx_description
1 polymer ?
#
loop_
_entity_poly.entity_id
_entity_poly.type
_entity_poly.pdbx_seq_one_letter_code
_entity_poly.pdbx_strand_id
1 'polypeptide(L)'
;NDEIFLDLCDEQGILVWEENHARGLVLEQMQNPNFEPQTEACIQEMITAHINHPCIIIWGILNECASDTEYGYECYKKQYDMIRKLDTSRPRSSASCRFKTDICFGLPEIVSYNLYPEWYHDTPANEYVPDIYNWVQTGSEGAGKPFLVTEIGAGAIYGYRNQNMCKWTEE
;
A
#
# COMPACT_ATOMS: atom_id res chain seq x y z
N ASN A 1 -11.80 7.31 4.78
CA ASN A 1 -13.01 6.51 5.03
C ASN A 1 -14.14 7.39 5.59
N ASP A 2 -15.35 6.82 5.61
CA ASP A 2 -16.52 7.44 6.25
C ASP A 2 -16.49 7.13 7.76
N GLU A 3 -16.84 8.09 8.61
CA GLU A 3 -16.86 7.90 10.08
C GLU A 3 -17.75 6.74 10.50
N ILE A 4 -18.93 6.58 9.87
CA ILE A 4 -19.84 5.46 10.15
C ILE A 4 -19.17 4.11 9.87
N PHE A 5 -18.35 4.01 8.83
CA PHE A 5 -17.59 2.79 8.55
C PHE A 5 -16.60 2.48 9.67
N LEU A 6 -15.87 3.49 10.14
CA LEU A 6 -14.89 3.32 11.23
C LEU A 6 -15.58 2.98 12.56
N ASP A 7 -16.71 3.64 12.87
CA ASP A 7 -17.53 3.33 14.05
C ASP A 7 -17.98 1.85 14.03
N LEU A 8 -18.46 1.36 12.89
CA LEU A 8 -18.85 -0.04 12.73
C LEU A 8 -17.65 -1.00 12.87
N CYS A 9 -16.48 -0.63 12.36
CA CYS A 9 -15.27 -1.42 12.54
C CYS A 9 -14.85 -1.48 14.01
N ASP A 10 -14.94 -0.36 14.74
CA ASP A 10 -14.69 -0.32 16.18
C ASP A 10 -15.66 -1.23 16.95
N GLU A 11 -16.94 -1.14 16.65
CA GLU A 11 -17.99 -1.98 17.30
C GLU A 11 -17.82 -3.47 17.01
N GLN A 12 -17.43 -3.83 15.80
CA GLN A 12 -17.28 -5.22 15.36
C GLN A 12 -15.90 -5.81 15.61
N GLY A 13 -14.91 -5.00 16.04
CA GLY A 13 -13.53 -5.44 16.22
C GLY A 13 -12.81 -5.74 14.91
N ILE A 14 -13.16 -5.05 13.81
CA ILE A 14 -12.52 -5.18 12.50
C ILE A 14 -11.33 -4.24 12.43
N LEU A 15 -10.13 -4.77 12.17
CA LEU A 15 -8.93 -3.99 12.04
C LEU A 15 -8.87 -3.29 10.67
N VAL A 16 -8.47 -2.02 10.67
CA VAL A 16 -8.44 -1.16 9.50
C VAL A 16 -7.01 -0.69 9.20
N TRP A 17 -6.60 -0.85 7.95
CA TRP A 17 -5.55 -0.06 7.33
C TRP A 17 -6.22 1.14 6.68
N GLU A 18 -5.94 2.33 7.16
CA GLU A 18 -6.46 3.55 6.57
C GLU A 18 -5.35 4.30 5.84
N GLU A 19 -5.61 4.66 4.58
CA GLU A 19 -4.63 5.34 3.75
C GLU A 19 -5.21 6.53 2.97
N ASN A 20 -4.34 7.41 2.53
CA ASN A 20 -4.72 8.48 1.62
C ASN A 20 -5.07 7.90 0.22
N HIS A 21 -5.79 8.68 -0.59
CA HIS A 21 -6.38 8.21 -1.85
C HIS A 21 -5.42 8.17 -3.05
N ALA A 22 -4.15 8.55 -2.91
CA ALA A 22 -3.19 8.61 -4.02
C ALA A 22 -2.69 7.21 -4.39
N ARG A 23 -3.04 6.73 -5.59
CA ARG A 23 -2.69 5.39 -6.05
C ARG A 23 -2.29 5.36 -7.52
N GLY A 24 -1.35 4.47 -7.87
CA GLY A 24 -0.94 4.17 -9.24
C GLY A 24 -0.29 5.35 -9.98
N LEU A 25 0.20 6.37 -9.26
CA LEU A 25 0.74 7.57 -9.87
C LEU A 25 2.15 7.33 -10.41
N VAL A 26 2.35 7.66 -11.68
CA VAL A 26 3.67 7.69 -12.28
C VAL A 26 4.42 8.98 -11.89
N LEU A 27 5.72 9.01 -12.13
CA LEU A 27 6.60 10.11 -11.73
C LEU A 27 6.08 11.48 -12.18
N GLU A 28 5.65 11.62 -13.44
CA GLU A 28 5.17 12.88 -13.99
C GLU A 28 3.90 13.40 -13.28
N GLN A 29 3.05 12.49 -12.81
CA GLN A 29 1.86 12.83 -12.04
C GLN A 29 2.22 13.28 -10.63
N MET A 30 3.19 12.62 -9.99
CA MET A 30 3.70 13.04 -8.67
C MET A 30 4.45 14.37 -8.73
N GLN A 31 5.02 14.75 -9.88
CA GLN A 31 5.67 16.04 -10.11
C GLN A 31 4.66 17.19 -10.39
N ASN A 32 3.36 16.90 -10.43
CA ASN A 32 2.36 17.95 -10.53
C ASN A 32 2.44 18.87 -9.29
N PRO A 33 2.49 20.21 -9.44
CA PRO A 33 2.64 21.12 -8.31
C PRO A 33 1.52 21.07 -7.27
N ASN A 34 0.36 20.49 -7.62
CA ASN A 34 -0.74 20.28 -6.68
C ASN A 34 -0.62 18.97 -5.89
N PHE A 35 0.24 18.05 -6.29
CA PHE A 35 0.32 16.71 -5.68
C PHE A 35 0.71 16.78 -4.20
N GLU A 36 1.86 17.39 -3.88
CA GLU A 36 2.33 17.47 -2.49
C GLU A 36 1.32 18.20 -1.58
N PRO A 37 0.83 19.42 -1.91
CA PRO A 37 -0.14 20.10 -1.06
C PRO A 37 -1.45 19.32 -0.84
N GLN A 38 -1.92 18.61 -1.86
CA GLN A 38 -3.14 17.81 -1.75
C GLN A 38 -2.95 16.58 -0.86
N THR A 39 -1.85 15.86 -1.04
CA THR A 39 -1.57 14.67 -0.21
C THR A 39 -1.30 15.05 1.25
N GLU A 40 -0.61 16.16 1.50
CA GLU A 40 -0.39 16.68 2.85
C GLU A 40 -1.73 17.07 3.52
N ALA A 41 -2.60 17.79 2.82
CA ALA A 41 -3.92 18.15 3.33
C ALA A 41 -4.75 16.89 3.65
N CYS A 42 -4.76 15.91 2.77
CA CYS A 42 -5.49 14.65 2.99
C CYS A 42 -4.97 13.86 4.20
N ILE A 43 -3.65 13.78 4.38
CA ILE A 43 -3.06 13.09 5.55
C ILE A 43 -3.43 13.85 6.84
N GLN A 44 -3.34 15.19 6.83
CA GLN A 44 -3.71 16.02 7.99
C GLN A 44 -5.17 15.82 8.37
N GLU A 45 -6.09 15.87 7.40
CA GLU A 45 -7.51 15.67 7.62
C GLU A 45 -7.80 14.26 8.13
N MET A 46 -7.28 13.22 7.44
CA MET A 46 -7.48 11.82 7.78
C MET A 46 -7.07 11.53 9.23
N ILE A 47 -5.85 11.88 9.61
CA ILE A 47 -5.35 11.58 10.96
C ILE A 47 -6.08 12.44 12.01
N THR A 48 -6.32 13.72 11.75
CA THR A 48 -7.01 14.60 12.71
C THR A 48 -8.44 14.12 12.99
N ALA A 49 -9.15 13.67 11.96
CA ALA A 49 -10.51 13.15 12.11
C ALA A 49 -10.53 11.78 12.81
N HIS A 50 -9.62 10.88 12.44
CA HIS A 50 -9.78 9.45 12.73
C HIS A 50 -8.80 8.89 13.78
N ILE A 51 -7.93 9.71 14.36
CA ILE A 51 -6.90 9.26 15.32
C ILE A 51 -7.47 8.51 16.55
N ASN A 52 -8.72 8.79 16.90
CA ASN A 52 -9.38 8.18 18.06
C ASN A 52 -10.09 6.85 17.76
N HIS A 53 -10.08 6.38 16.51
CA HIS A 53 -10.64 5.07 16.16
C HIS A 53 -9.65 3.95 16.50
N PRO A 54 -9.94 3.09 17.48
CA PRO A 54 -9.05 1.98 17.85
C PRO A 54 -8.96 0.88 16.79
N CYS A 55 -9.92 0.79 15.87
CA CYS A 55 -9.85 -0.16 14.75
C CYS A 55 -8.69 0.15 13.78
N ILE A 56 -8.26 1.41 13.66
CA ILE A 56 -7.16 1.77 12.78
C ILE A 56 -5.84 1.32 13.39
N ILE A 57 -5.17 0.39 12.74
CA ILE A 57 -3.91 -0.20 13.20
C ILE A 57 -2.70 0.19 12.36
N ILE A 58 -2.90 0.67 11.13
CA ILE A 58 -1.85 1.09 10.19
C ILE A 58 -2.31 2.35 9.47
N TRP A 59 -1.41 3.34 9.36
CA TRP A 59 -1.58 4.47 8.45
C TRP A 59 -0.88 4.20 7.13
N GLY A 60 -1.64 4.29 6.04
CA GLY A 60 -1.18 4.06 4.68
C GLY A 60 -0.99 5.32 3.86
N ILE A 61 -0.03 5.26 2.92
CA ILE A 61 0.20 6.29 1.90
C ILE A 61 0.42 5.66 0.53
N LEU A 62 0.20 6.43 -0.54
CA LEU A 62 0.77 6.22 -1.88
C LEU A 62 0.77 4.77 -2.39
N ASN A 63 -0.40 4.17 -2.56
CA ASN A 63 -0.49 2.84 -3.15
C ASN A 63 0.08 2.80 -4.58
N GLU A 64 1.07 1.93 -4.83
CA GLU A 64 1.65 1.66 -6.16
C GLU A 64 2.19 2.89 -6.91
N CYS A 65 2.59 3.94 -6.22
CA CYS A 65 3.17 5.12 -6.84
C CYS A 65 4.65 4.91 -7.22
N ALA A 66 5.33 5.96 -7.72
CA ALA A 66 6.70 5.87 -8.25
C ALA A 66 7.77 5.75 -7.14
N SER A 67 7.69 4.71 -6.29
CA SER A 67 8.62 4.42 -5.19
C SER A 67 10.00 3.92 -5.63
N ASP A 68 10.22 3.75 -6.92
CA ASP A 68 11.47 3.36 -7.57
C ASP A 68 12.27 4.55 -8.12
N THR A 69 11.90 5.79 -7.74
CA THR A 69 12.55 7.03 -8.20
C THR A 69 12.98 7.90 -7.02
N GLU A 70 14.06 8.68 -7.20
CA GLU A 70 14.56 9.60 -6.17
C GLU A 70 13.50 10.65 -5.78
N TYR A 71 12.78 11.22 -6.75
CA TYR A 71 11.70 12.16 -6.47
C TYR A 71 10.55 11.49 -5.68
N GLY A 72 10.18 10.27 -6.08
CA GLY A 72 9.22 9.47 -5.34
C GLY A 72 9.67 9.27 -3.90
N TYR A 73 10.92 8.85 -3.68
CA TYR A 73 11.49 8.67 -2.34
C TYR A 73 11.30 9.92 -1.46
N GLU A 74 11.59 11.12 -1.98
CA GLU A 74 11.39 12.36 -1.23
C GLU A 74 9.91 12.62 -0.89
N CYS A 75 8.98 12.31 -1.82
CA CYS A 75 7.56 12.41 -1.56
C CYS A 75 7.09 11.42 -0.48
N TYR A 76 7.52 10.16 -0.56
CA TYR A 76 7.23 9.14 0.45
C TYR A 76 7.78 9.55 1.82
N LYS A 77 9.02 10.01 1.87
CA LYS A 77 9.68 10.46 3.09
C LYS A 77 8.91 11.59 3.76
N LYS A 78 8.54 12.64 3.01
CA LYS A 78 7.75 13.77 3.53
C LYS A 78 6.43 13.31 4.16
N GLN A 79 5.69 12.43 3.48
CA GLN A 79 4.41 11.93 3.98
C GLN A 79 4.58 11.06 5.23
N TYR A 80 5.56 10.16 5.27
CA TYR A 80 5.86 9.39 6.48
C TYR A 80 6.30 10.26 7.65
N ASP A 81 7.14 11.27 7.41
CA ASP A 81 7.57 12.22 8.43
C ASP A 81 6.40 13.06 8.97
N MET A 82 5.43 13.40 8.11
CA MET A 82 4.21 14.09 8.51
C MET A 82 3.33 13.21 9.40
N ILE A 83 3.05 11.97 9.00
CA ILE A 83 2.28 11.04 9.82
C ILE A 83 2.94 10.87 11.18
N ARG A 84 4.27 10.69 11.23
CA ARG A 84 5.02 10.54 12.49
C ARG A 84 4.85 11.73 13.44
N LYS A 85 4.69 12.94 12.91
CA LYS A 85 4.42 14.14 13.73
C LYS A 85 3.00 14.17 14.28
N LEU A 86 2.04 13.60 13.55
CA LEU A 86 0.62 13.60 13.91
C LEU A 86 0.25 12.42 14.82
N ASP A 87 0.81 11.24 14.56
CA ASP A 87 0.60 10.03 15.36
C ASP A 87 1.88 9.20 15.45
N THR A 88 2.34 8.95 16.67
CA THR A 88 3.49 8.11 16.98
C THR A 88 3.09 6.71 17.46
N SER A 89 1.80 6.44 17.61
CA SER A 89 1.29 5.19 18.21
C SER A 89 1.10 4.06 17.20
N ARG A 90 0.89 4.38 15.92
CA ARG A 90 0.60 3.41 14.87
C ARG A 90 1.74 3.31 13.87
N PRO A 91 2.04 2.10 13.37
CA PRO A 91 2.98 1.91 12.28
C PRO A 91 2.42 2.48 10.97
N ARG A 92 3.36 2.76 10.05
CA ARG A 92 3.07 3.31 8.72
C ARG A 92 3.53 2.33 7.66
N SER A 93 2.83 2.33 6.53
CA SER A 93 3.21 1.53 5.38
C SER A 93 2.71 2.14 4.07
N SER A 94 3.14 1.55 2.96
CA SER A 94 2.62 1.78 1.62
C SER A 94 2.74 0.50 0.82
N ALA A 95 1.73 0.19 0.02
CA ALA A 95 1.77 -0.99 -0.83
C ALA A 95 2.56 -0.72 -2.11
N SER A 96 3.60 -1.52 -2.36
CA SER A 96 4.44 -1.44 -3.56
C SER A 96 4.05 -2.48 -4.59
N CYS A 97 4.17 -2.12 -5.89
CA CYS A 97 4.17 -3.06 -7.01
C CYS A 97 5.52 -3.05 -7.77
N ARG A 98 6.55 -2.39 -7.22
CA ARG A 98 7.84 -2.13 -7.90
C ARG A 98 8.83 -3.29 -7.79
N PHE A 99 8.35 -4.51 -7.89
CA PHE A 99 9.12 -5.75 -7.87
C PHE A 99 10.42 -5.64 -7.04
N LYS A 100 11.61 -5.63 -7.65
CA LYS A 100 12.91 -5.53 -6.95
C LYS A 100 13.58 -4.16 -7.16
N THR A 101 12.81 -3.10 -7.40
CA THR A 101 13.34 -1.75 -7.68
C THR A 101 12.87 -0.69 -6.69
N ASP A 102 11.99 -1.02 -5.74
CA ASP A 102 11.53 -0.08 -4.73
C ASP A 102 12.68 0.35 -3.81
N ILE A 103 12.86 1.67 -3.67
CA ILE A 103 13.92 2.28 -2.83
C ILE A 103 13.38 2.89 -1.55
N CYS A 104 12.07 2.77 -1.28
CA CYS A 104 11.41 3.42 -0.15
C CYS A 104 11.30 2.56 1.11
N PHE A 105 11.66 1.27 1.07
CA PHE A 105 11.44 0.34 2.18
C PHE A 105 12.23 0.63 3.46
N GLY A 106 13.20 1.54 3.40
CA GLY A 106 13.85 2.09 4.59
C GLY A 106 12.93 2.98 5.45
N LEU A 107 11.90 3.57 4.84
CA LEU A 107 11.07 4.62 5.44
C LEU A 107 9.95 4.11 6.37
N PRO A 108 9.09 3.13 5.98
CA PRO A 108 7.99 2.62 6.80
C PRO A 108 8.45 1.64 7.89
N GLU A 109 7.59 1.34 8.84
CA GLU A 109 7.79 0.28 9.82
C GLU A 109 7.45 -1.12 9.27
N ILE A 110 6.55 -1.20 8.29
CA ILE A 110 6.09 -2.44 7.65
C ILE A 110 6.36 -2.34 6.16
N VAL A 111 6.98 -3.37 5.58
CA VAL A 111 7.13 -3.50 4.13
C VAL A 111 5.89 -4.18 3.57
N SER A 112 5.23 -3.55 2.62
CA SER A 112 3.99 -4.05 2.04
C SER A 112 4.03 -4.13 0.52
N TYR A 113 3.46 -5.21 -0.02
CA TYR A 113 3.43 -5.48 -1.45
C TYR A 113 2.05 -5.89 -1.94
N ASN A 114 1.69 -5.39 -3.13
CA ASN A 114 0.64 -5.93 -3.97
C ASN A 114 1.27 -6.94 -4.93
N LEU A 115 0.94 -8.23 -4.75
CA LEU A 115 1.52 -9.33 -5.51
C LEU A 115 0.42 -10.14 -6.18
N TYR A 116 0.53 -10.29 -7.50
CA TYR A 116 -0.44 -11.04 -8.30
C TYR A 116 0.25 -12.15 -9.10
N PRO A 117 0.83 -13.18 -8.41
CA PRO A 117 1.38 -14.36 -9.08
C PRO A 117 0.27 -15.08 -9.85
N GLU A 118 0.63 -15.75 -10.95
CA GLU A 118 -0.29 -16.49 -11.83
C GLU A 118 -1.41 -15.63 -12.46
N TRP A 119 -1.45 -14.31 -12.14
CA TRP A 119 -2.37 -13.34 -12.74
C TRP A 119 -1.67 -12.35 -13.68
N TYR A 120 -0.69 -11.60 -13.18
CA TYR A 120 0.16 -10.71 -13.99
C TYR A 120 1.53 -11.30 -14.29
N HIS A 121 1.94 -12.33 -13.59
CA HIS A 121 3.19 -13.07 -13.76
C HIS A 121 2.89 -14.57 -13.86
N ASP A 122 3.66 -15.28 -14.69
CA ASP A 122 3.46 -16.73 -14.88
C ASP A 122 4.09 -17.59 -13.76
N THR A 123 4.74 -16.95 -12.78
CA THR A 123 5.40 -17.64 -11.66
C THR A 123 4.37 -18.04 -10.60
N PRO A 124 4.39 -19.30 -10.12
CA PRO A 124 3.52 -19.77 -9.05
C PRO A 124 3.69 -18.96 -7.74
N ALA A 125 2.61 -18.80 -6.97
CA ALA A 125 2.59 -18.01 -5.75
C ALA A 125 3.60 -18.51 -4.71
N ASN A 126 3.78 -19.82 -4.58
CA ASN A 126 4.73 -20.46 -3.66
C ASN A 126 6.21 -20.26 -4.03
N GLU A 127 6.50 -19.75 -5.21
CA GLU A 127 7.84 -19.34 -5.67
C GLU A 127 7.98 -17.81 -5.65
N TYR A 128 6.97 -17.11 -6.18
CA TYR A 128 7.00 -15.67 -6.37
C TYR A 128 7.04 -14.90 -5.04
N VAL A 129 6.18 -15.24 -4.09
CA VAL A 129 6.12 -14.54 -2.80
C VAL A 129 7.40 -14.73 -1.97
N PRO A 130 7.95 -15.96 -1.82
CA PRO A 130 9.24 -16.15 -1.16
C PRO A 130 10.42 -15.45 -1.85
N ASP A 131 10.43 -15.34 -3.17
CA ASP A 131 11.48 -14.64 -3.91
C ASP A 131 11.48 -13.14 -3.61
N ILE A 132 10.30 -12.50 -3.59
CA ILE A 132 10.15 -11.10 -3.19
C ILE A 132 10.56 -10.90 -1.72
N TYR A 133 10.06 -11.76 -0.83
CA TYR A 133 10.43 -11.69 0.58
C TYR A 133 11.94 -11.79 0.79
N ASN A 134 12.59 -12.75 0.14
CA ASN A 134 14.03 -12.92 0.23
C ASN A 134 14.79 -11.68 -0.28
N TRP A 135 14.33 -11.10 -1.40
CA TRP A 135 14.93 -9.86 -1.89
C TRP A 135 14.75 -8.71 -0.88
N VAL A 136 13.59 -8.55 -0.29
CA VAL A 136 13.37 -7.53 0.76
C VAL A 136 14.37 -7.70 1.90
N GLN A 137 14.59 -8.95 2.36
CA GLN A 137 15.46 -9.25 3.50
C GLN A 137 16.96 -9.14 3.17
N THR A 138 17.36 -9.26 1.90
CA THR A 138 18.80 -9.36 1.54
C THR A 138 19.27 -8.25 0.60
N GLY A 139 18.37 -7.60 -0.11
CA GLY A 139 18.69 -6.66 -1.19
C GLY A 139 18.03 -5.29 -1.05
N SER A 140 17.28 -5.02 0.02
CA SER A 140 16.63 -3.74 0.24
C SER A 140 16.85 -3.18 1.64
N GLU A 141 16.49 -1.92 1.86
CA GLU A 141 16.48 -1.29 3.20
C GLU A 141 15.32 -1.77 4.09
N GLY A 142 14.49 -2.68 3.61
CA GLY A 142 13.40 -3.32 4.36
C GLY A 142 13.82 -4.51 5.21
N ALA A 143 15.11 -4.88 5.22
CA ALA A 143 15.61 -6.03 5.96
C ALA A 143 15.27 -5.96 7.46
N GLY A 144 14.77 -7.07 8.01
CA GLY A 144 14.35 -7.18 9.41
C GLY A 144 12.99 -6.58 9.76
N LYS A 145 12.31 -5.94 8.82
CA LYS A 145 10.95 -5.40 9.02
C LYS A 145 9.88 -6.47 8.78
N PRO A 146 8.70 -6.35 9.42
CA PRO A 146 7.53 -7.15 9.04
C PRO A 146 7.23 -7.00 7.55
N PHE A 147 6.80 -8.10 6.93
CA PHE A 147 6.43 -8.16 5.52
C PHE A 147 4.95 -8.51 5.39
N LEU A 148 4.20 -7.72 4.64
CA LEU A 148 2.76 -7.88 4.43
C LEU A 148 2.45 -7.93 2.93
N VAL A 149 1.71 -8.94 2.49
CA VAL A 149 1.08 -8.95 1.17
C VAL A 149 -0.28 -8.31 1.31
N THR A 150 -0.45 -7.14 0.71
CA THR A 150 -1.65 -6.29 0.86
C THR A 150 -2.70 -6.56 -0.19
N GLU A 151 -2.28 -7.01 -1.36
CA GLU A 151 -3.18 -7.48 -2.41
C GLU A 151 -2.62 -8.75 -3.04
N ILE A 152 -3.48 -9.75 -3.21
CA ILE A 152 -3.17 -11.01 -3.90
C ILE A 152 -4.46 -11.60 -4.46
N GLY A 153 -4.36 -12.31 -5.59
CA GLY A 153 -5.50 -13.01 -6.18
C GLY A 153 -5.68 -12.74 -7.67
N ALA A 154 -6.92 -12.85 -8.13
CA ALA A 154 -7.30 -12.69 -9.52
C ALA A 154 -8.59 -11.89 -9.64
N GLY A 155 -8.77 -11.18 -10.76
CA GLY A 155 -10.02 -10.47 -11.06
C GLY A 155 -10.98 -11.32 -11.89
N ALA A 156 -12.28 -11.16 -11.64
CA ALA A 156 -13.32 -11.77 -12.46
C ALA A 156 -14.40 -10.72 -12.81
N ILE A 157 -14.98 -10.86 -13.99
CA ILE A 157 -16.14 -10.09 -14.40
C ILE A 157 -17.38 -10.90 -14.05
N TYR A 158 -18.26 -10.32 -13.22
CA TYR A 158 -19.48 -10.99 -12.77
C TYR A 158 -20.30 -11.55 -13.94
N GLY A 159 -20.61 -12.85 -13.87
CA GLY A 159 -21.37 -13.57 -14.89
C GLY A 159 -20.58 -13.93 -16.15
N TYR A 160 -19.30 -13.54 -16.27
CA TYR A 160 -18.49 -13.92 -17.41
C TYR A 160 -17.91 -15.32 -17.22
N ARG A 161 -18.35 -16.26 -18.06
CA ARG A 161 -17.92 -17.65 -18.07
C ARG A 161 -17.37 -18.02 -19.44
N ASN A 162 -16.27 -18.78 -19.46
CA ASN A 162 -15.64 -19.22 -20.70
C ASN A 162 -15.04 -20.62 -20.52
N GLN A 163 -15.36 -21.53 -21.45
CA GLN A 163 -14.88 -22.93 -21.41
C GLN A 163 -13.35 -23.06 -21.42
N ASN A 164 -12.62 -22.02 -21.86
CA ASN A 164 -11.17 -22.00 -21.89
C ASN A 164 -10.54 -21.46 -20.60
N MET A 165 -11.34 -21.16 -19.59
CA MET A 165 -10.87 -20.62 -18.30
C MET A 165 -9.87 -19.46 -18.47
N CYS A 166 -10.18 -18.52 -19.37
CA CYS A 166 -9.30 -17.40 -19.65
C CYS A 166 -9.40 -16.32 -18.55
N LYS A 167 -8.44 -15.42 -18.50
CA LYS A 167 -8.47 -14.27 -17.55
C LYS A 167 -9.82 -13.57 -17.59
N TRP A 168 -10.24 -13.09 -16.43
CA TRP A 168 -11.50 -12.39 -16.15
C TRP A 168 -12.75 -13.28 -16.14
N THR A 169 -12.63 -14.59 -16.27
CA THR A 169 -13.76 -15.50 -16.04
C THR A 169 -13.94 -15.79 -14.55
N GLU A 170 -15.14 -16.26 -14.18
CA GLU A 170 -15.43 -16.72 -12.82
C GLU A 170 -14.93 -18.15 -12.53
N GLU A 171 -14.37 -18.82 -13.55
CA GLU A 171 -13.76 -20.16 -13.42
C GLU A 171 -12.28 -20.10 -13.07
#